data_835f1cbb01d2dc7e31d1eb9b498dea35
#
_entry.id   835f1cbb01d2dc7e31d1eb9b498dea35
#
_cell.length_a   1.000
_cell.length_b   1.000
_cell.length_c   1.000
_cell.angle_alpha   90.00
_cell.angle_beta   90.00
_cell.angle_gamma   90.00
#
_symmetry.space_group_name_H-M   'P 1'
#
loop_
_entity.id
_entity.type
_entity.pdbx_description
1 polymer ?
#
loop_
_entity_poly.entity_id
_entity_poly.type
_entity_poly.pdbx_seq_one_letter_code
_entity_poly.pdbx_strand_id
1 'polypeptide(L)'
;PTRLIDHASGWHDQGVSDVRSLHVYFKPYRFRPDKKGRAVVLSEFGGYNLPVAGHTWNEKNFGYKGYQTPEALGEAVRKLYETQIIPARKAGLAADVYTQLSDVEDEVNGFVTYDRRAEKLPEALMQAIARELKGE
;
A
#
# COMPACT_ATOMS: atom_id res chain seq x y z
N PRO A 1 -12.49 25.03 -9.65
CA PRO A 1 -12.22 23.62 -9.95
C PRO A 1 -13.17 22.75 -9.13
N THR A 2 -13.65 21.68 -9.73
CA THR A 2 -14.63 20.76 -9.11
C THR A 2 -13.98 19.49 -8.58
N ARG A 3 -12.65 19.35 -8.69
CA ARG A 3 -11.88 18.17 -8.29
C ARG A 3 -10.65 18.58 -7.53
N LEU A 4 -10.23 17.74 -6.56
CA LEU A 4 -8.97 17.87 -5.88
C LEU A 4 -7.81 17.50 -6.84
N ILE A 5 -6.69 18.18 -6.67
CA ILE A 5 -5.49 17.96 -7.46
C ILE A 5 -4.40 17.39 -6.56
N ASP A 6 -3.89 16.21 -6.93
CA ASP A 6 -2.65 15.65 -6.42
C ASP A 6 -1.55 15.84 -7.48
N HIS A 7 -0.71 16.85 -7.29
CA HIS A 7 0.12 17.44 -8.33
C HIS A 7 1.38 16.61 -8.66
N ALA A 8 2.05 16.03 -7.70
CA ALA A 8 3.37 15.44 -7.88
C ALA A 8 3.56 14.12 -7.13
N SER A 9 2.52 13.36 -7.02
CA SER A 9 2.36 12.06 -6.34
C SER A 9 3.56 11.59 -5.49
N GLY A 10 3.53 11.85 -4.22
CA GLY A 10 4.23 11.12 -3.17
C GLY A 10 5.74 11.27 -3.02
N TRP A 11 6.54 11.31 -4.08
CA TRP A 11 7.99 11.46 -3.99
C TRP A 11 8.43 12.91 -3.79
N HIS A 12 7.73 13.84 -4.41
CA HIS A 12 8.08 15.26 -4.39
C HIS A 12 6.85 16.12 -4.05
N ASP A 13 7.01 17.09 -3.16
CA ASP A 13 5.97 18.05 -2.85
C ASP A 13 6.35 19.44 -3.37
N GLN A 14 5.68 19.88 -4.42
CA GLN A 14 5.84 21.23 -4.96
C GLN A 14 5.01 22.27 -4.18
N GLY A 15 4.23 21.84 -3.21
CA GLY A 15 3.48 22.71 -2.32
C GLY A 15 2.24 23.38 -2.91
N VAL A 16 1.79 22.94 -4.08
CA VAL A 16 0.64 23.48 -4.82
C VAL A 16 -0.55 22.52 -4.92
N SER A 17 -0.39 21.26 -4.46
CA SER A 17 -1.46 20.27 -4.40
C SER A 17 -2.50 20.59 -3.34
N ASP A 18 -3.73 20.14 -3.55
CA ASP A 18 -4.82 20.16 -2.56
C ASP A 18 -4.58 19.15 -1.43
N VAL A 19 -3.81 18.10 -1.71
CA VAL A 19 -3.45 17.06 -0.74
C VAL A 19 -1.93 16.97 -0.55
N ARG A 20 -1.50 16.46 0.60
CA ARG A 20 -0.11 16.08 0.85
C ARG A 20 0.06 14.58 0.58
N SER A 21 0.48 14.23 -0.61
CA SER A 21 0.72 12.86 -1.04
C SER A 21 2.10 12.36 -0.63
N LEU A 22 2.21 11.08 -0.22
CA LEU A 22 3.45 10.46 0.25
C LEU A 22 3.61 9.05 -0.31
N HIS A 23 4.83 8.69 -0.76
CA HIS A 23 5.25 7.32 -1.04
C HIS A 23 6.23 6.84 0.04
N VAL A 24 5.95 5.71 0.68
CA VAL A 24 6.81 5.18 1.76
C VAL A 24 6.98 3.67 1.65
N TYR A 25 8.17 3.21 1.27
CA TYR A 25 8.48 1.79 1.08
C TYR A 25 9.56 1.23 2.01
N PHE A 26 10.64 1.99 2.22
CA PHE A 26 11.88 1.47 2.84
C PHE A 26 12.01 1.74 4.34
N LYS A 27 11.06 2.43 4.91
CA LYS A 27 11.07 2.83 6.33
C LYS A 27 9.68 2.73 6.94
N PRO A 28 9.56 2.55 8.27
CA PRO A 28 8.27 2.62 8.93
C PRO A 28 7.59 3.97 8.72
N TYR A 29 6.30 3.94 8.40
CA TYR A 29 5.48 5.13 8.30
C TYR A 29 4.99 5.56 9.69
N ARG A 30 5.04 6.88 9.93
CA ARG A 30 4.40 7.54 11.07
C ARG A 30 3.72 8.79 10.58
N PHE A 31 2.45 8.93 10.90
CA PHE A 31 1.66 10.11 10.54
C PHE A 31 2.28 11.39 11.11
N ARG A 32 2.30 12.42 10.30
CA ARG A 32 2.59 13.80 10.69
C ARG A 32 1.65 14.73 9.92
N PRO A 33 0.95 15.67 10.61
CA PRO A 33 0.11 16.64 9.92
C PRO A 33 0.92 17.48 8.94
N ASP A 34 0.30 17.87 7.85
CA ASP A 34 0.93 18.79 6.90
C ASP A 34 1.00 20.22 7.48
N LYS A 35 2.14 20.87 7.29
CA LYS A 35 2.36 22.24 7.79
C LYS A 35 1.46 23.29 7.13
N LYS A 36 0.92 22.98 5.94
CA LYS A 36 -0.02 23.84 5.20
C LYS A 36 -1.50 23.48 5.45
N GLY A 37 -1.76 22.52 6.35
CA GLY A 37 -3.11 22.09 6.70
C GLY A 37 -3.81 21.23 5.64
N ARG A 38 -3.08 20.73 4.64
CA ARG A 38 -3.64 19.84 3.62
C ARG A 38 -3.93 18.46 4.21
N ALA A 39 -4.91 17.76 3.64
CA ALA A 39 -5.13 16.34 3.93
C ALA A 39 -3.89 15.51 3.56
N VAL A 40 -3.39 14.69 4.49
CA VAL A 40 -2.25 13.80 4.23
C VAL A 40 -2.74 12.48 3.68
N VAL A 41 -2.21 12.07 2.53
CA VAL A 41 -2.53 10.83 1.83
C VAL A 41 -1.25 10.00 1.69
N LEU A 42 -1.27 8.75 2.17
CA LEU A 42 -0.23 7.77 1.88
C LEU A 42 -0.60 7.09 0.57
N SER A 43 -0.24 7.72 -0.56
CA SER A 43 -0.68 7.33 -1.89
C SER A 43 0.02 6.09 -2.43
N GLU A 44 1.17 5.70 -1.82
CA GLU A 44 1.80 4.41 -2.08
C GLU A 44 2.57 3.92 -0.84
N PHE A 45 2.41 2.64 -0.50
CA PHE A 45 3.18 1.96 0.55
C PHE A 45 3.11 0.44 0.39
N GLY A 46 3.93 -0.27 1.17
CA GLY A 46 3.96 -1.74 1.16
C GLY A 46 4.92 -2.27 0.10
N GLY A 47 4.42 -2.58 -1.08
CA GLY A 47 5.24 -3.13 -2.17
C GLY A 47 5.85 -4.49 -1.83
N TYR A 48 5.21 -5.26 -0.94
CA TYR A 48 5.69 -6.58 -0.52
C TYR A 48 5.46 -7.59 -1.63
N ASN A 49 6.51 -8.28 -2.07
CA ASN A 49 6.44 -9.17 -3.21
C ASN A 49 6.47 -10.65 -2.82
N LEU A 50 5.63 -11.41 -3.51
CA LEU A 50 5.60 -12.87 -3.52
C LEU A 50 5.35 -13.34 -4.94
N PRO A 51 6.37 -13.87 -5.65
CA PRO A 51 6.14 -14.52 -6.94
C PRO A 51 5.39 -15.84 -6.73
N VAL A 52 4.37 -16.10 -7.54
CA VAL A 52 3.61 -17.34 -7.56
C VAL A 52 3.96 -18.11 -8.82
N ALA A 53 4.52 -19.31 -8.67
CA ALA A 53 4.97 -20.12 -9.79
C ALA A 53 3.85 -20.38 -10.81
N GLY A 54 4.14 -20.15 -12.09
CA GLY A 54 3.17 -20.30 -13.19
C GLY A 54 2.19 -19.12 -13.36
N HIS A 55 2.28 -18.08 -12.52
CA HIS A 55 1.38 -16.92 -12.51
C HIS A 55 2.12 -15.58 -12.57
N THR A 56 3.38 -15.57 -13.00
CA THR A 56 4.18 -14.36 -13.21
C THR A 56 4.24 -14.00 -14.70
N TRP A 57 4.47 -12.72 -15.01
CA TRP A 57 4.67 -12.25 -16.37
C TRP A 57 5.91 -12.85 -17.02
N ASN A 58 7.02 -12.89 -16.27
CA ASN A 58 8.29 -13.47 -16.68
C ASN A 58 9.10 -13.99 -15.48
N GLU A 59 10.31 -14.49 -15.71
CA GLU A 59 11.19 -15.00 -14.64
C GLU A 59 11.86 -13.89 -13.82
N LYS A 60 12.02 -12.70 -14.39
CA LYS A 60 12.60 -11.54 -13.70
C LYS A 60 11.52 -10.82 -12.93
N ASN A 61 11.62 -10.86 -11.60
CA ASN A 61 10.63 -10.27 -10.72
C ASN A 61 11.21 -9.09 -9.94
N PHE A 62 10.37 -8.09 -9.67
CA PHE A 62 10.68 -6.93 -8.85
C PHE A 62 9.67 -6.76 -7.71
N GLY A 63 10.13 -6.19 -6.61
CA GLY A 63 9.34 -5.75 -5.46
C GLY A 63 10.26 -5.18 -4.39
N TYR A 64 9.68 -4.40 -3.47
CA TYR A 64 10.47 -3.68 -2.47
C TYR A 64 10.96 -4.57 -1.32
N LYS A 65 10.19 -5.60 -0.95
CA LYS A 65 10.55 -6.55 0.09
C LYS A 65 9.97 -7.93 -0.21
N GLY A 66 10.84 -8.93 -0.40
CA GLY A 66 10.45 -10.28 -0.80
C GLY A 66 10.01 -11.19 0.35
N TYR A 67 8.99 -12.00 0.07
CA TYR A 67 8.52 -13.10 0.91
C TYR A 67 8.49 -14.38 0.09
N GLN A 68 8.52 -15.53 0.76
CA GLN A 68 8.62 -16.83 0.11
C GLN A 68 7.31 -17.65 0.22
N THR A 69 6.42 -17.26 1.13
CA THR A 69 5.15 -17.97 1.34
C THR A 69 4.00 -16.98 1.56
N PRO A 70 2.75 -17.38 1.22
CA PRO A 70 1.56 -16.58 1.49
C PRO A 70 1.39 -16.23 2.98
N GLU A 71 1.75 -17.17 3.88
CA GLU A 71 1.64 -16.97 5.33
C GLU A 71 2.59 -15.88 5.80
N ALA A 72 3.85 -15.91 5.34
CA ALA A 72 4.84 -14.89 5.69
C ALA A 72 4.46 -13.52 5.12
N LEU A 73 3.94 -13.46 3.90
CA LEU A 73 3.39 -12.24 3.30
C LEU A 73 2.20 -11.73 4.12
N GLY A 74 1.25 -12.60 4.47
CA GLY A 74 0.05 -12.25 5.23
C GLY A 74 0.37 -11.68 6.61
N GLU A 75 1.32 -12.30 7.32
CA GLU A 75 1.80 -11.80 8.61
C GLU A 75 2.45 -10.42 8.48
N ALA A 76 3.26 -10.23 7.46
CA ALA A 76 3.92 -8.95 7.20
C ALA A 76 2.92 -7.84 6.84
N VAL A 77 1.92 -8.14 6.02
CA VAL A 77 0.86 -7.19 5.67
C VAL A 77 0.03 -6.85 6.90
N ARG A 78 -0.39 -7.84 7.70
CA ARG A 78 -1.10 -7.61 8.96
C ARG A 78 -0.30 -6.68 9.87
N LYS A 79 0.96 -7.01 10.15
CA LYS A 79 1.84 -6.20 10.98
C LYS A 79 1.99 -4.77 10.47
N LEU A 80 2.10 -4.60 9.15
CA LEU A 80 2.18 -3.28 8.51
C LEU A 80 0.94 -2.43 8.84
N TYR A 81 -0.25 -3.00 8.66
CA TYR A 81 -1.50 -2.30 8.96
C TYR A 81 -1.67 -2.04 10.45
N GLU A 82 -1.52 -3.04 11.30
CA GLU A 82 -1.70 -2.91 12.77
C GLU A 82 -0.73 -1.90 13.41
N THR A 83 0.54 -1.88 12.95
CA THR A 83 1.56 -1.06 13.62
C THR A 83 1.79 0.31 12.98
N GLN A 84 1.33 0.53 11.75
CA GLN A 84 1.63 1.76 11.01
C GLN A 84 0.37 2.44 10.45
N ILE A 85 -0.47 1.73 9.70
CA ILE A 85 -1.55 2.36 8.94
C ILE A 85 -2.77 2.65 9.84
N ILE A 86 -3.23 1.67 10.61
CA ILE A 86 -4.36 1.85 11.53
C ILE A 86 -4.06 2.94 12.58
N PRO A 87 -2.88 2.95 13.24
CA PRO A 87 -2.52 4.08 14.09
C PRO A 87 -2.45 5.43 13.36
N ALA A 88 -1.95 5.44 12.13
CA ALA A 88 -1.87 6.65 11.31
C ALA A 88 -3.27 7.18 10.95
N ARG A 89 -4.22 6.30 10.59
CA ARG A 89 -5.63 6.65 10.34
C ARG A 89 -6.26 7.27 11.59
N LYS A 90 -6.06 6.67 12.75
CA LYS A 90 -6.55 7.22 14.04
C LYS A 90 -5.92 8.58 14.37
N ALA A 91 -4.70 8.84 13.90
CA ALA A 91 -4.00 10.10 14.11
C ALA A 91 -4.35 11.21 13.08
N GLY A 92 -5.08 10.88 11.99
CA GLY A 92 -5.53 11.87 11.00
C GLY A 92 -5.05 11.64 9.56
N LEU A 93 -4.48 10.46 9.23
CA LEU A 93 -4.22 10.09 7.83
C LEU A 93 -5.56 10.00 7.08
N ALA A 94 -5.71 10.79 6.02
CA ALA A 94 -6.96 10.94 5.29
C ALA A 94 -7.26 9.76 4.35
N ALA A 95 -6.23 9.23 3.70
CA ALA A 95 -6.34 8.07 2.82
C ALA A 95 -5.03 7.29 2.76
N ASP A 96 -5.13 6.02 2.37
CA ASP A 96 -4.00 5.14 2.11
C ASP A 96 -4.27 4.25 0.89
N VAL A 97 -3.22 3.96 0.09
CA VAL A 97 -3.28 3.09 -1.08
C VAL A 97 -2.11 2.12 -1.02
N TYR A 98 -2.41 0.85 -0.78
CA TYR A 98 -1.39 -0.21 -0.82
C TYR A 98 -0.91 -0.47 -2.25
N THR A 99 0.37 -0.64 -2.45
CA THR A 99 0.99 -1.00 -3.71
C THR A 99 1.29 -2.50 -3.72
N GLN A 100 0.48 -3.36 -4.44
CA GLN A 100 -0.64 -2.92 -5.26
C GLN A 100 -1.75 -3.98 -5.29
N LEU A 101 -2.83 -3.76 -6.03
CA LEU A 101 -3.95 -4.71 -6.11
C LEU A 101 -3.55 -5.98 -6.88
N SER A 102 -2.96 -5.84 -8.06
CA SER A 102 -2.52 -6.97 -8.88
C SER A 102 -1.09 -6.77 -9.35
N ASP A 103 -0.37 -7.88 -9.57
CA ASP A 103 0.94 -7.83 -10.23
C ASP A 103 0.84 -7.14 -11.59
N VAL A 104 1.88 -6.41 -11.96
CA VAL A 104 2.01 -5.72 -13.24
C VAL A 104 3.40 -5.99 -13.81
N GLU A 105 3.46 -6.70 -14.94
CA GLU A 105 4.71 -7.06 -15.59
C GLU A 105 5.72 -7.70 -14.60
N ASP A 106 6.87 -7.10 -14.41
CA ASP A 106 7.93 -7.61 -13.51
C ASP A 106 7.61 -7.39 -12.02
N GLU A 107 6.68 -6.51 -11.69
CA GLU A 107 6.29 -6.23 -10.31
C GLU A 107 5.35 -7.31 -9.77
N VAL A 108 5.84 -8.08 -8.80
CA VAL A 108 5.10 -9.17 -8.16
C VAL A 108 4.65 -8.81 -6.73
N ASN A 109 4.30 -7.56 -6.51
CA ASN A 109 3.87 -6.97 -5.24
C ASN A 109 2.35 -6.79 -5.11
N GLY A 110 1.58 -7.32 -6.05
CA GLY A 110 0.13 -7.35 -5.99
C GLY A 110 -0.43 -8.31 -4.94
N PHE A 111 -1.67 -8.07 -4.50
CA PHE A 111 -2.43 -9.04 -3.70
C PHE A 111 -2.98 -10.19 -4.54
N VAL A 112 -3.13 -9.98 -5.84
CA VAL A 112 -3.47 -11.01 -6.82
C VAL A 112 -2.37 -11.10 -7.89
N THR A 113 -2.25 -12.27 -8.52
CA THR A 113 -1.26 -12.52 -9.56
C THR A 113 -1.54 -11.72 -10.84
N TYR A 114 -0.54 -11.64 -11.74
CA TYR A 114 -0.61 -10.95 -13.02
C TYR A 114 -1.82 -11.38 -13.87
N ASP A 115 -2.07 -12.68 -13.94
CA ASP A 115 -3.18 -13.27 -14.70
C ASP A 115 -4.51 -13.27 -13.90
N ARG A 116 -4.50 -12.77 -12.65
CA ARG A 116 -5.64 -12.68 -11.71
C ARG A 116 -6.26 -14.02 -11.35
N ARG A 117 -5.51 -15.12 -11.46
CA ARG A 117 -5.97 -16.48 -11.16
C ARG A 117 -5.67 -16.94 -9.75
N ALA A 118 -4.76 -16.28 -9.04
CA ALA A 118 -4.42 -16.61 -7.68
C ALA A 118 -4.43 -15.36 -6.78
N GLU A 119 -5.06 -15.49 -5.62
CA GLU A 119 -4.98 -14.55 -4.53
C GLU A 119 -3.80 -14.92 -3.63
N LYS A 120 -2.96 -13.95 -3.27
CA LYS A 120 -1.76 -14.18 -2.46
C LYS A 120 -2.02 -14.05 -0.96
N LEU A 121 -3.16 -13.49 -0.57
CA LEU A 121 -3.55 -13.27 0.81
C LEU A 121 -4.92 -13.88 1.10
N PRO A 122 -5.12 -14.44 2.31
CA PRO A 122 -6.45 -14.93 2.71
C PRO A 122 -7.47 -13.78 2.73
N GLU A 123 -8.64 -13.98 2.14
CA GLU A 123 -9.75 -13.02 2.16
C GLU A 123 -10.11 -12.58 3.58
N ALA A 124 -10.16 -13.52 4.53
CA ALA A 124 -10.47 -13.24 5.93
C ALA A 124 -9.51 -12.23 6.57
N LEU A 125 -8.21 -12.27 6.20
CA LEU A 125 -7.22 -11.29 6.66
C LEU A 125 -7.54 -9.91 6.11
N MET A 126 -7.84 -9.80 4.81
CA MET A 126 -8.14 -8.52 4.18
C MET A 126 -9.44 -7.92 4.70
N GLN A 127 -10.46 -8.76 4.94
CA GLN A 127 -11.71 -8.33 5.58
C GLN A 127 -11.50 -7.82 7.01
N ALA A 128 -10.64 -8.48 7.81
CA ALA A 128 -10.33 -8.03 9.16
C ALA A 128 -9.64 -6.66 9.16
N ILE A 129 -8.62 -6.48 8.30
CA ILE A 129 -7.95 -5.19 8.12
C ILE A 129 -8.96 -4.10 7.69
N ALA A 130 -9.83 -4.41 6.73
CA ALA A 130 -10.82 -3.44 6.22
C ALA A 130 -11.81 -3.00 7.31
N ARG A 131 -12.27 -3.92 8.18
CA ARG A 131 -13.13 -3.56 9.33
C ARG A 131 -12.42 -2.61 10.28
N GLU A 132 -11.20 -2.93 10.68
CA GLU A 132 -10.43 -2.05 11.58
C GLU A 132 -10.16 -0.66 10.99
N LEU A 133 -9.88 -0.57 9.67
CA LEU A 133 -9.71 0.70 8.98
C LEU A 133 -10.98 1.54 8.98
N LYS A 134 -12.15 0.90 8.93
CA LYS A 134 -13.46 1.56 9.01
C LYS A 134 -13.88 1.89 10.44
N GLY A 135 -13.25 1.30 11.46
CA GLY A 135 -13.61 1.44 12.86
C GLY A 135 -14.80 0.56 13.27
N GLU A 136 -14.97 -0.57 12.60
CA GLU A 136 -16.01 -1.58 12.85
C GLU A 136 -15.48 -2.69 13.77
#